data_5900374792eed87b2771ead96273b543
#
_entry.id   5900374792eed87b2771ead96273b543
#
_cell.length_a   1.000
_cell.length_b   1.000
_cell.length_c   1.000
_cell.angle_alpha   90.00
_cell.angle_beta   90.00
_cell.angle_gamma   90.00
#
_symmetry.space_group_name_H-M   'P 1'
#
loop_
_entity.id
_entity.type
_entity.pdbx_description
1 polymer ?
#
loop_
_entity_poly.entity_id
_entity_poly.type
_entity_poly.pdbx_seq_one_letter_code
_entity_poly.pdbx_strand_id
1 'polypeptide(L)'
;MRAAAEHLTPVTLELGGKSPCFVDRTADINVAARRIAWGKFTNAGQTCVAPDYVLATPDVAEALAERIAVAITEFYGEDPKASPDFGRIINDRHFERLCKL
;
A
#
# COMPACT_ATOMS: atom_id res chain seq x y z
N MET A 1 -6.46 10.02 23.81
CA MET A 1 -5.83 9.61 25.08
C MET A 1 -6.08 10.65 26.19
N ARG A 2 -5.69 11.93 26.00
CA ARG A 2 -5.84 12.94 27.08
C ARG A 2 -7.28 13.03 27.60
N ALA A 3 -8.26 13.25 26.74
CA ALA A 3 -9.68 13.29 27.12
C ALA A 3 -10.19 11.97 27.76
N ALA A 4 -9.70 10.83 27.29
CA ALA A 4 -10.08 9.55 27.88
C ALA A 4 -9.51 9.36 29.30
N ALA A 5 -8.31 9.89 29.55
CA ALA A 5 -7.69 9.81 30.87
C ALA A 5 -8.47 10.58 31.94
N GLU A 6 -9.12 11.68 31.57
CA GLU A 6 -9.96 12.47 32.48
C GLU A 6 -11.15 11.69 33.06
N HIS A 7 -11.60 10.66 32.34
CA HIS A 7 -12.77 9.86 32.68
C HIS A 7 -12.46 8.38 32.87
N LEU A 8 -11.18 8.00 32.94
CA LEU A 8 -10.74 6.59 32.99
C LEU A 8 -11.35 5.72 31.90
N THR A 9 -11.60 6.30 30.72
CA THR A 9 -12.19 5.60 29.60
C THR A 9 -11.17 4.71 28.91
N PRO A 10 -11.47 3.42 28.66
CA PRO A 10 -10.60 2.54 27.88
C PRO A 10 -10.37 3.09 26.46
N VAL A 11 -9.15 2.95 25.95
CA VAL A 11 -8.77 3.42 24.62
C VAL A 11 -8.07 2.32 23.85
N THR A 12 -8.54 2.07 22.63
CA THR A 12 -7.82 1.29 21.63
C THR A 12 -7.27 2.23 20.57
N LEU A 13 -5.97 2.16 20.29
CA LEU A 13 -5.31 2.98 19.29
C LEU A 13 -5.10 2.16 18.01
N GLU A 14 -5.66 2.65 16.91
CA GLU A 14 -5.39 2.16 15.56
C GLU A 14 -4.47 3.17 14.85
N LEU A 15 -3.28 2.72 14.48
CA LEU A 15 -2.23 3.59 13.94
C LEU A 15 -1.74 3.07 12.59
N GLY A 16 -0.58 3.54 12.14
CA GLY A 16 0.04 3.04 10.92
C GLY A 16 0.62 1.63 11.07
N GLY A 17 1.11 1.09 9.96
CA GLY A 17 1.75 -0.23 9.93
C GLY A 17 2.79 -0.32 8.82
N LYS A 18 3.74 -1.25 9.00
CA LYS A 18 4.75 -1.68 8.02
C LYS A 18 4.43 -3.11 7.63
N SER A 19 3.32 -3.28 6.88
CA SER A 19 2.74 -4.59 6.59
C SER A 19 3.55 -5.37 5.55
N PRO A 20 4.21 -6.49 5.92
CA PRO A 20 4.89 -7.36 4.97
C PRO A 20 3.87 -8.12 4.12
N CYS A 21 4.21 -8.33 2.85
CA CYS A 21 3.51 -9.25 1.98
C CYS A 21 4.47 -10.35 1.54
N PHE A 22 4.18 -11.60 1.90
CA PHE A 22 5.01 -12.74 1.53
C PHE A 22 4.42 -13.46 0.32
N VAL A 23 5.25 -13.69 -0.70
CA VAL A 23 4.86 -14.41 -1.92
C VAL A 23 5.79 -15.61 -2.11
N ASP A 24 5.23 -16.79 -1.90
CA ASP A 24 5.91 -18.07 -2.09
C ASP A 24 5.80 -18.53 -3.55
N ARG A 25 6.70 -19.44 -3.95
CA ARG A 25 6.75 -20.04 -5.29
C ARG A 25 5.47 -20.75 -5.72
N THR A 26 4.62 -21.13 -4.77
CA THR A 26 3.34 -21.81 -5.04
C THR A 26 2.20 -20.83 -5.32
N ALA A 27 2.43 -19.52 -5.15
CA ALA A 27 1.42 -18.51 -5.41
C ALA A 27 1.17 -18.34 -6.92
N ASP A 28 -0.08 -18.07 -7.29
CA ASP A 28 -0.37 -17.55 -8.63
C ASP A 28 0.12 -16.10 -8.72
N ILE A 29 1.20 -15.90 -9.47
CA ILE A 29 1.89 -14.61 -9.59
C ILE A 29 0.96 -13.51 -10.15
N ASN A 30 0.07 -13.83 -11.10
CA ASN A 30 -0.83 -12.85 -11.69
C ASN A 30 -1.87 -12.38 -10.67
N VAL A 31 -2.44 -13.32 -9.91
CA VAL A 31 -3.38 -12.99 -8.83
C VAL A 31 -2.68 -12.23 -7.71
N ALA A 32 -1.49 -12.66 -7.30
CA ALA A 32 -0.70 -12.01 -6.26
C ALA A 32 -0.37 -10.56 -6.65
N ALA A 33 0.14 -10.33 -7.86
CA ALA A 33 0.50 -9.01 -8.38
C ALA A 33 -0.69 -8.05 -8.37
N ARG A 34 -1.85 -8.47 -8.88
CA ARG A 34 -3.07 -7.64 -8.91
C ARG A 34 -3.55 -7.29 -7.50
N ARG A 35 -3.55 -8.25 -6.58
CA ARG A 35 -3.94 -8.01 -5.18
C ARG A 35 -2.97 -7.09 -4.45
N ILE A 36 -1.67 -7.24 -4.67
CA ILE A 36 -0.64 -6.37 -4.10
C ILE A 36 -0.79 -4.95 -4.66
N ALA A 37 -0.90 -4.78 -5.98
CA ALA A 37 -1.09 -3.48 -6.60
C ALA A 37 -2.36 -2.80 -6.09
N TRP A 38 -3.48 -3.49 -6.07
CA TRP A 38 -4.74 -2.96 -5.55
C TRP A 38 -4.62 -2.57 -4.07
N GLY A 39 -4.12 -3.46 -3.21
CA GLY A 39 -4.00 -3.22 -1.78
C GLY A 39 -3.03 -2.11 -1.43
N LYS A 40 -1.93 -1.97 -2.22
CA LYS A 40 -0.94 -0.91 -2.01
C LYS A 40 -1.43 0.45 -2.45
N PHE A 41 -2.08 0.54 -3.62
CA PHE A 41 -2.38 1.83 -4.24
C PHE A 41 -3.80 2.34 -3.98
N THR A 42 -4.67 1.55 -3.37
CA THR A 42 -5.94 2.03 -2.85
C THR A 42 -5.69 3.20 -1.90
N ASN A 43 -6.42 4.31 -2.10
CA ASN A 43 -6.27 5.55 -1.33
C ASN A 43 -4.83 6.10 -1.35
N ALA A 44 -4.10 5.92 -2.46
CA ALA A 44 -2.69 6.30 -2.61
C ALA A 44 -1.76 5.70 -1.52
N GLY A 45 -2.09 4.51 -1.02
CA GLY A 45 -1.32 3.81 0.02
C GLY A 45 -1.52 4.32 1.45
N GLN A 46 -2.44 5.24 1.66
CA GLN A 46 -2.75 5.82 2.97
C GLN A 46 -3.68 4.89 3.77
N THR A 47 -3.24 3.67 3.99
CA THR A 47 -4.00 2.60 4.66
C THR A 47 -3.07 1.82 5.57
N CYS A 48 -3.46 1.64 6.84
CA CYS A 48 -2.63 0.98 7.86
C CYS A 48 -2.22 -0.45 7.51
N VAL A 49 -3.05 -1.16 6.74
CA VAL A 49 -2.81 -2.55 6.30
C VAL A 49 -2.34 -2.66 4.85
N ALA A 50 -2.04 -1.54 4.17
CA ALA A 50 -1.51 -1.58 2.82
C ALA A 50 -0.18 -2.37 2.78
N PRO A 51 0.04 -3.25 1.79
CA PRO A 51 1.34 -3.88 1.61
C PRO A 51 2.44 -2.82 1.54
N ASP A 52 3.41 -2.88 2.47
CA ASP A 52 4.48 -1.88 2.54
C ASP A 52 5.73 -2.37 1.81
N TYR A 53 6.05 -3.64 1.97
CA TYR A 53 7.12 -4.31 1.25
C TYR A 53 6.76 -5.76 0.95
N VAL A 54 7.40 -6.30 -0.09
CA VAL A 54 7.17 -7.67 -0.53
C VAL A 54 8.40 -8.52 -0.28
N LEU A 55 8.21 -9.65 0.36
CA LEU A 55 9.18 -10.72 0.49
C LEU A 55 8.80 -11.82 -0.48
N ALA A 56 9.58 -12.02 -1.52
CA ALA A 56 9.35 -13.05 -2.51
C ALA A 56 10.54 -14.02 -2.58
N THR A 57 10.27 -15.27 -2.90
CA THR A 57 11.35 -16.22 -3.17
C THR A 57 12.09 -15.79 -4.45
N PRO A 58 13.43 -16.00 -4.55
CA PRO A 58 14.23 -15.49 -5.68
C PRO A 58 13.72 -15.92 -7.06
N ASP A 59 13.15 -17.10 -7.14
CA ASP A 59 12.62 -17.70 -8.39
C ASP A 59 11.35 -17.02 -8.91
N VAL A 60 10.63 -16.24 -8.08
CA VAL A 60 9.41 -15.53 -8.50
C VAL A 60 9.53 -14.01 -8.42
N ALA A 61 10.57 -13.48 -7.78
CA ALA A 61 10.67 -12.06 -7.45
C ALA A 61 10.65 -11.15 -8.68
N GLU A 62 11.41 -11.47 -9.72
CA GLU A 62 11.49 -10.66 -10.95
C GLU A 62 10.16 -10.68 -11.70
N ALA A 63 9.61 -11.87 -11.96
CA ALA A 63 8.32 -12.01 -12.63
C ALA A 63 7.19 -11.34 -11.86
N LEU A 64 7.20 -11.42 -10.54
CA LEU A 64 6.23 -10.73 -9.69
C LEU A 64 6.32 -9.20 -9.83
N ALA A 65 7.53 -8.65 -9.84
CA ALA A 65 7.74 -7.20 -10.00
C ALA A 65 7.21 -6.71 -11.36
N GLU A 66 7.48 -7.43 -12.44
CA GLU A 66 6.95 -7.13 -13.77
C GLU A 66 5.41 -7.17 -13.79
N ARG A 67 4.81 -8.19 -13.18
CA ARG A 67 3.35 -8.31 -13.12
C ARG A 67 2.69 -7.24 -12.26
N ILE A 68 3.35 -6.78 -11.20
CA ILE A 68 2.88 -5.65 -10.41
C ILE A 68 2.89 -4.38 -11.26
N ALA A 69 3.95 -4.12 -12.02
CA ALA A 69 4.03 -2.96 -12.92
C ALA A 69 2.89 -2.98 -13.96
N VAL A 70 2.64 -4.13 -14.60
CA VAL A 70 1.52 -4.31 -15.52
C VAL A 70 0.17 -4.01 -14.83
N ALA A 71 -0.05 -4.55 -13.64
CA ALA A 71 -1.29 -4.33 -12.90
C ALA A 71 -1.50 -2.84 -12.53
N ILE A 72 -0.43 -2.12 -12.21
CA ILE A 72 -0.50 -0.66 -11.95
C ILE A 72 -0.96 0.08 -13.21
N THR A 73 -0.38 -0.24 -14.37
CA THR A 73 -0.78 0.37 -15.64
C THR A 73 -2.22 0.03 -16.01
N GLU A 74 -2.67 -1.21 -15.78
CA GLU A 74 -4.06 -1.61 -16.01
C GLU A 74 -5.05 -0.86 -15.11
N PHE A 75 -4.69 -0.57 -13.85
CA PHE A 75 -5.59 0.09 -12.90
C PHE A 75 -5.62 1.60 -13.06
N TYR A 76 -4.48 2.22 -13.39
CA TYR A 76 -4.31 3.66 -13.30
C TYR A 76 -3.83 4.32 -14.59
N GLY A 77 -3.59 3.54 -15.67
CA GLY A 77 -3.05 4.02 -16.93
C GLY A 77 -1.54 4.22 -16.91
N GLU A 78 -1.00 4.69 -18.03
CA GLU A 78 0.45 4.94 -18.22
C GLU A 78 0.96 6.09 -17.33
N ASP A 79 0.10 7.04 -17.02
CA ASP A 79 0.40 8.15 -16.09
C ASP A 79 -0.58 8.14 -14.91
N PRO A 80 -0.23 7.51 -13.79
CA PRO A 80 -1.07 7.50 -12.60
C PRO A 80 -1.38 8.90 -12.06
N LYS A 81 -0.55 9.91 -12.35
CA LYS A 81 -0.79 11.29 -11.95
C LYS A 81 -1.99 11.90 -12.69
N ALA A 82 -2.21 11.50 -13.93
CA ALA A 82 -3.35 11.93 -14.74
C ALA A 82 -4.59 11.05 -14.54
N SER A 83 -4.46 9.89 -13.88
CA SER A 83 -5.54 8.95 -13.68
C SER A 83 -6.65 9.52 -12.80
N PRO A 84 -7.92 9.41 -13.21
CA PRO A 84 -9.06 9.76 -12.38
C PRO A 84 -9.29 8.75 -11.23
N ASP A 85 -8.75 7.54 -11.37
CA ASP A 85 -8.94 6.43 -10.43
C ASP A 85 -7.85 6.37 -9.36
N PHE A 86 -6.76 7.16 -9.50
CA PHE A 86 -5.70 7.20 -8.51
C PHE A 86 -5.93 8.31 -7.49
N GLY A 87 -5.98 7.94 -6.19
CA GLY A 87 -6.15 8.88 -5.09
C GLY A 87 -5.00 9.89 -4.97
N ARG A 88 -5.18 10.85 -4.08
CA ARG A 88 -4.15 11.86 -3.76
C ARG A 88 -3.81 11.82 -2.28
N ILE A 89 -2.63 12.30 -1.93
CA ILE A 89 -2.24 12.50 -0.53
C ILE A 89 -3.16 13.56 0.06
N ILE A 90 -3.65 13.30 1.27
CA ILE A 90 -4.75 14.03 1.91
C ILE A 90 -4.55 15.54 2.01
N ASN A 91 -3.31 16.02 2.12
CA ASN A 91 -2.98 17.44 2.16
C ASN A 91 -1.50 17.69 1.86
N ASP A 92 -1.17 18.95 1.57
CA ASP A 92 0.19 19.37 1.18
C ASP A 92 1.22 19.10 2.27
N ARG A 93 0.89 19.29 3.53
CA ARG A 93 1.79 19.00 4.66
C ARG A 93 2.25 17.54 4.66
N HIS A 94 1.33 16.61 4.41
CA HIS A 94 1.68 15.19 4.34
C HIS A 94 2.40 14.84 3.05
N PHE A 95 2.04 15.47 1.94
CA PHE A 95 2.76 15.32 0.68
C PHE A 95 4.22 15.77 0.82
N GLU A 96 4.46 16.98 1.34
CA GLU A 96 5.82 17.51 1.57
C GLU A 96 6.64 16.63 2.54
N ARG A 97 6.00 16.06 3.57
CA ARG A 97 6.67 15.13 4.47
C ARG A 97 7.12 13.86 3.75
N LEU A 98 6.27 13.30 2.89
CA LEU A 98 6.60 12.09 2.11
C LEU A 98 7.72 12.33 1.11
N CYS A 99 7.76 13.51 0.50
CA CYS A 99 8.86 13.89 -0.42
C CYS A 99 10.23 13.99 0.26
N LYS A 100 10.28 14.00 1.59
CA LYS A 100 11.53 14.09 2.38
C LYS A 100 12.03 12.72 2.87
N LEU A 101 11.30 11.63 2.59
CA LEU A 101 11.69 10.26 2.95
C LEU A 101 12.52 9.60 1.84
#